data_0f29ed2fbe17bfd181b58af993488e0c
#
_entry.id   0f29ed2fbe17bfd181b58af993488e0c
#
_cell.length_a   1.000
_cell.length_b   1.000
_cell.length_c   1.000
_cell.angle_alpha   90.00
_cell.angle_beta   90.00
_cell.angle_gamma   90.00
#
_symmetry.space_group_name_H-M   'P 1'
#
loop_
_entity.id
_entity.type
_entity.pdbx_description
1 polymer ?
#
loop_
_entity_poly.entity_id
_entity_poly.type
_entity_poly.pdbx_seq_one_letter_code
_entity_poly.pdbx_strand_id
1 'polypeptide(L)'
;MKTIRVVAAVICDSMQEKRKIYATARGYGDYKGQWEFPGGKIEPGETPQKALKREIEEELDTKIAVEDLIGTIEYDYPALHLSMDCFWCEVVSGDLVLKEAEAARWLTKTNY
;
A
#
# COMPACT_ATOMS: atom_id res chain seq x y z
N MET A 1 -2.07 0.36 25.44
CA MET A 1 -1.30 0.42 24.18
C MET A 1 -2.16 0.98 23.07
N LYS A 2 -1.65 1.93 22.32
CA LYS A 2 -2.39 2.54 21.23
C LYS A 2 -2.36 1.62 19.99
N THR A 3 -3.51 1.46 19.35
CA THR A 3 -3.60 0.71 18.10
C THR A 3 -3.65 1.69 16.92
N ILE A 4 -2.77 1.48 15.95
CA ILE A 4 -2.76 2.26 14.71
C ILE A 4 -3.22 1.32 13.59
N ARG A 5 -4.28 1.73 12.88
CA ARG A 5 -4.82 0.98 11.76
C ARG A 5 -4.36 1.59 10.46
N VAL A 6 -3.73 0.76 9.62
CA VAL A 6 -3.22 1.17 8.32
C VAL A 6 -3.71 0.21 7.24
N VAL A 7 -3.61 0.65 6.00
CA VAL A 7 -3.94 -0.14 4.82
C VAL A 7 -2.76 -0.15 3.86
N ALA A 8 -2.61 -1.23 3.12
CA ALA A 8 -1.56 -1.37 2.12
C ALA A 8 -2.15 -1.93 0.82
N ALA A 9 -1.72 -1.37 -0.29
CA ALA A 9 -2.15 -1.78 -1.61
C ALA A 9 -1.10 -2.69 -2.25
N VAL A 10 -1.48 -3.93 -2.52
CA VAL A 10 -0.67 -4.82 -3.36
C VAL A 10 -1.21 -4.65 -4.78
N ILE A 11 -0.66 -3.66 -5.48
CA ILE A 11 -1.10 -3.30 -6.84
C ILE A 11 -0.49 -4.31 -7.80
N CYS A 12 -1.34 -5.06 -8.49
CA CYS A 12 -0.88 -6.05 -9.46
C CYS A 12 -1.10 -5.56 -10.89
N ASP A 13 -0.39 -6.18 -11.83
CA ASP A 13 -0.53 -5.88 -13.26
C ASP A 13 -1.92 -6.25 -13.77
N SER A 14 -2.46 -7.37 -13.28
CA SER A 14 -3.78 -7.86 -13.64
C SER A 14 -4.29 -8.77 -12.54
N MET A 15 -5.55 -8.61 -12.16
CA MET A 15 -6.18 -9.50 -11.18
C MET A 15 -6.27 -10.95 -11.67
N GLN A 16 -6.32 -11.15 -12.98
CA GLN A 16 -6.35 -12.49 -13.57
C GLN A 16 -5.00 -13.19 -13.49
N GLU A 17 -3.93 -12.47 -13.72
CA GLU A 17 -2.59 -13.07 -13.82
C GLU A 17 -1.74 -12.88 -12.58
N LYS A 18 -1.79 -11.71 -11.98
CA LYS A 18 -0.99 -11.34 -10.78
C LYS A 18 0.49 -11.70 -10.93
N ARG A 19 1.04 -11.42 -12.12
CA ARG A 19 2.44 -11.74 -12.42
C ARG A 19 3.43 -10.78 -11.79
N LYS A 20 3.01 -9.52 -11.63
CA LYS A 20 3.85 -8.45 -11.10
C LYS A 20 3.11 -7.70 -10.02
N ILE A 21 3.82 -7.29 -8.99
CA ILE A 21 3.28 -6.42 -7.95
C ILE A 21 4.16 -5.17 -7.84
N TYR A 22 3.53 -4.06 -7.51
CA TYR A 22 4.18 -2.76 -7.45
C TYR A 22 4.63 -2.46 -6.04
N ALA A 23 5.91 -2.11 -5.87
CA ALA A 23 6.47 -1.74 -4.59
C ALA A 23 7.19 -0.39 -4.71
N THR A 24 7.22 0.35 -3.61
CA THR A 24 7.88 1.65 -3.56
C THR A 24 8.96 1.65 -2.48
N ALA A 25 10.00 2.46 -2.68
CA ALA A 25 11.01 2.69 -1.68
C ALA A 25 10.71 4.00 -0.98
N ARG A 26 10.69 3.98 0.34
CA ARG A 26 10.38 5.17 1.14
C ARG A 26 11.44 6.25 0.91
N GLY A 27 11.00 7.48 0.61
CA GLY A 27 11.89 8.60 0.29
C GLY A 27 12.26 9.48 1.47
N TYR A 28 11.75 9.20 2.66
CA TYR A 28 11.95 10.06 3.82
C TYR A 28 11.87 9.27 5.14
N GLY A 29 12.28 9.91 6.23
CA GLY A 29 12.17 9.35 7.56
C GLY A 29 13.23 8.32 7.89
N ASP A 30 13.03 7.64 9.02
CA ASP A 30 14.00 6.68 9.56
C ASP A 30 14.16 5.42 8.70
N TYR A 31 13.16 5.13 7.88
CA TYR A 31 13.15 3.95 7.02
C TYR A 31 13.38 4.27 5.55
N LYS A 32 14.05 5.40 5.28
CA LYS A 32 14.37 5.81 3.92
C LYS A 32 15.11 4.70 3.17
N GLY A 33 14.66 4.43 1.95
CA GLY A 33 15.23 3.38 1.10
C GLY A 33 14.62 2.01 1.31
N GLN A 34 13.82 1.81 2.34
CA GLN A 34 13.15 0.53 2.57
C GLN A 34 12.01 0.34 1.58
N TRP A 35 11.94 -0.85 0.99
CA TRP A 35 10.88 -1.20 0.05
C TRP A 35 9.62 -1.62 0.79
N GLU A 36 8.47 -1.12 0.32
CA GLU A 36 7.18 -1.38 0.94
C GLU A 36 6.06 -1.29 -0.08
N PHE A 37 4.87 -1.76 0.31
CA PHE A 37 3.66 -1.54 -0.48
C PHE A 37 3.07 -0.17 -0.11
N PRO A 38 2.59 0.60 -1.10
CA PRO A 38 2.01 1.92 -0.80
C PRO A 38 0.72 1.79 0.01
N GLY A 39 0.46 2.79 0.82
CA GLY A 39 -0.72 2.85 1.68
C GLY A 39 -0.55 3.88 2.77
N GLY A 40 -1.35 3.78 3.81
CA GLY A 40 -1.28 4.72 4.92
C GLY A 40 -2.33 4.47 5.98
N LYS A 41 -2.53 5.46 6.85
CA LYS A 41 -3.45 5.34 7.98
C LYS A 41 -4.90 5.47 7.55
N ILE A 42 -5.77 4.72 8.22
CA ILE A 42 -7.21 4.86 8.09
C ILE A 42 -7.65 6.04 8.95
N GLU A 43 -8.33 7.00 8.35
CA GLU A 43 -8.86 8.15 9.09
C GLU A 43 -10.22 7.84 9.71
N PRO A 44 -10.62 8.56 10.77
CA PRO A 44 -11.93 8.34 11.39
C PRO A 44 -13.06 8.47 10.36
N GLY A 45 -13.97 7.51 10.39
CA GLY A 45 -15.11 7.50 9.49
C GLY A 45 -14.86 6.88 8.12
N GLU A 46 -13.63 6.52 7.81
CA GLU A 46 -13.31 5.85 6.54
C GLU A 46 -13.39 4.33 6.69
N THR A 47 -13.84 3.66 5.62
CA THR A 47 -13.64 2.22 5.50
C THR A 47 -12.19 1.98 5.07
N PRO A 48 -11.63 0.77 5.31
CA PRO A 48 -10.29 0.45 4.83
C PRO A 48 -10.12 0.66 3.33
N GLN A 49 -11.13 0.28 2.53
CA GLN A 49 -11.09 0.42 1.07
C GLN A 49 -11.06 1.89 0.65
N LYS A 50 -11.85 2.75 1.29
CA LYS A 50 -11.86 4.18 0.99
C LYS A 50 -10.56 4.85 1.38
N ALA A 51 -10.02 4.48 2.54
CA ALA A 51 -8.72 4.97 2.99
C ALA A 51 -7.64 4.63 1.98
N LEU A 52 -7.63 3.40 1.49
CA LEU A 52 -6.62 2.95 0.54
C LEU A 52 -6.72 3.70 -0.79
N LYS A 53 -7.92 3.89 -1.32
CA LYS A 53 -8.11 4.67 -2.55
C LYS A 53 -7.59 6.09 -2.38
N ARG A 54 -7.89 6.72 -1.25
CA ARG A 54 -7.43 8.08 -0.95
C ARG A 54 -5.91 8.14 -0.86
N GLU A 55 -5.31 7.23 -0.11
CA GLU A 55 -3.85 7.21 0.06
C GLU A 55 -3.10 7.02 -1.26
N ILE A 56 -3.58 6.11 -2.11
CA ILE A 56 -2.93 5.87 -3.40
C ILE A 56 -3.11 7.07 -4.33
N GLU A 57 -4.26 7.73 -4.31
CA GLU A 57 -4.46 8.94 -5.10
C GLU A 57 -3.53 10.05 -4.62
N GLU A 58 -3.36 10.20 -3.31
CA GLU A 58 -2.45 11.21 -2.73
C GLU A 58 -0.98 10.90 -3.02
N GLU A 59 -0.57 9.65 -2.88
CA GLU A 59 0.84 9.26 -3.03
C GLU A 59 1.28 9.09 -4.48
N LEU A 60 0.43 8.55 -5.33
CA LEU A 60 0.80 8.13 -6.67
C LEU A 60 -0.01 8.80 -7.78
N ASP A 61 -0.95 9.69 -7.42
CA ASP A 61 -1.83 10.35 -8.38
C ASP A 61 -2.55 9.35 -9.29
N THR A 62 -3.00 8.26 -8.71
CA THR A 62 -3.53 7.09 -9.43
C THR A 62 -4.83 6.65 -8.79
N LYS A 63 -5.80 6.29 -9.61
CA LYS A 63 -7.05 5.69 -9.14
C LYS A 63 -6.98 4.18 -9.28
N ILE A 64 -7.31 3.49 -8.20
CA ILE A 64 -7.27 2.03 -8.14
C ILE A 64 -8.64 1.45 -7.84
N ALA A 65 -8.84 0.21 -8.25
CA ALA A 65 -9.91 -0.64 -7.76
C ALA A 65 -9.33 -1.48 -6.61
N VAL A 66 -9.98 -1.44 -5.46
CA VAL A 66 -9.59 -2.26 -4.31
C VAL A 66 -10.37 -3.56 -4.38
N GLU A 67 -9.66 -4.66 -4.50
CA GLU A 67 -10.24 -5.98 -4.68
C GLU A 67 -10.21 -6.76 -3.36
N ASP A 68 -9.89 -8.05 -3.38
CA ASP A 68 -9.99 -8.91 -2.21
C ASP A 68 -8.96 -8.58 -1.13
N LEU A 69 -9.39 -8.73 0.12
CA LEU A 69 -8.48 -8.66 1.25
C LEU A 69 -7.54 -9.87 1.22
N ILE A 70 -6.24 -9.60 1.20
CA ILE A 70 -5.24 -10.66 1.27
C ILE A 70 -5.12 -11.19 2.69
N GLY A 71 -5.09 -10.28 3.65
CA GLY A 71 -4.99 -10.60 5.06
C GLY A 71 -4.70 -9.37 5.89
N THR A 72 -4.70 -9.56 7.20
CA THR A 72 -4.37 -8.50 8.15
C THR A 72 -3.11 -8.89 8.89
N ILE A 73 -2.11 -8.02 8.85
CA ILE A 73 -0.85 -8.20 9.57
C ILE A 73 -0.93 -7.41 10.85
N GLU A 74 -0.62 -8.06 11.96
CA GLU A 74 -0.60 -7.40 13.26
C GLU A 74 0.79 -7.49 13.86
N TYR A 75 1.27 -6.37 14.38
CA TYR A 75 2.60 -6.30 14.93
C TYR A 75 2.65 -5.38 16.13
N ASP A 76 3.28 -5.85 17.20
CA ASP A 76 3.45 -5.08 18.44
C ASP A 76 4.82 -4.43 18.46
N TYR A 77 4.81 -3.08 18.46
CA TYR A 77 5.99 -2.29 18.78
C TYR A 77 5.97 -1.97 20.27
N PRO A 78 7.09 -1.55 20.86
CA PRO A 78 7.10 -1.23 22.30
C PRO A 78 6.03 -0.24 22.75
N ALA A 79 5.69 0.75 21.91
CA ALA A 79 4.76 1.82 22.29
C ALA A 79 3.39 1.72 21.62
N LEU A 80 3.20 0.81 20.66
CA LEU A 80 1.93 0.74 19.93
C LEU A 80 1.72 -0.64 19.29
N HIS A 81 0.46 -0.90 18.95
CA HIS A 81 0.07 -2.06 18.15
C HIS A 81 -0.27 -1.59 16.75
N LEU A 82 0.32 -2.21 15.72
CA LEU A 82 0.03 -1.92 14.33
C LEU A 82 -0.88 -3.00 13.76
N SER A 83 -1.98 -2.58 13.14
CA SER A 83 -2.87 -3.49 12.43
C SER A 83 -2.95 -3.02 10.97
N MET A 84 -2.49 -3.86 10.03
CA MET A 84 -2.39 -3.51 8.62
C MET A 84 -3.22 -4.44 7.75
N ASP A 85 -4.24 -3.88 7.10
CA ASP A 85 -5.06 -4.60 6.13
C ASP A 85 -4.41 -4.49 4.75
N CYS A 86 -4.10 -5.63 4.12
CA CYS A 86 -3.49 -5.69 2.79
C CYS A 86 -4.52 -6.15 1.77
N PHE A 87 -4.67 -5.38 0.70
CA PHE A 87 -5.66 -5.66 -0.35
C PHE A 87 -4.99 -5.82 -1.70
N TRP A 88 -5.52 -6.74 -2.50
CA TRP A 88 -5.21 -6.77 -3.93
C TRP A 88 -5.82 -5.54 -4.59
N CYS A 89 -5.08 -4.87 -5.46
CA CYS A 89 -5.52 -3.67 -6.15
C CYS A 89 -5.10 -3.72 -7.61
N GLU A 90 -5.85 -2.99 -8.44
CA GLU A 90 -5.57 -2.86 -9.87
C GLU A 90 -5.73 -1.40 -10.26
N VAL A 91 -4.87 -0.89 -11.14
CA VAL A 91 -4.97 0.50 -11.61
C VAL A 91 -6.18 0.65 -12.51
N VAL A 92 -7.03 1.63 -12.21
CA VAL A 92 -8.20 1.96 -13.03
C VAL A 92 -7.86 3.09 -13.99
N SER A 93 -7.21 4.14 -13.48
CA SER A 93 -6.81 5.28 -14.31
C SER A 93 -5.67 6.03 -13.67
N GLY A 94 -4.96 6.80 -14.49
CA GLY A 94 -3.80 7.57 -14.06
C GLY A 94 -2.51 6.79 -14.22
N ASP A 95 -1.40 7.49 -14.07
CA ASP A 95 -0.07 6.90 -14.10
C ASP A 95 0.43 6.80 -12.66
N LEU A 96 1.24 5.79 -12.39
CA LEU A 96 1.84 5.63 -11.06
C LEU A 96 2.96 6.66 -10.89
N VAL A 97 2.59 7.83 -10.38
CA VAL A 97 3.49 8.98 -10.21
C VAL A 97 4.10 8.97 -8.82
N LEU A 98 5.43 9.04 -8.76
CA LEU A 98 6.12 9.09 -7.47
C LEU A 98 6.16 10.51 -6.94
N LYS A 99 5.47 10.77 -5.84
CA LYS A 99 5.45 12.08 -5.18
C LYS A 99 6.37 12.13 -3.97
N GLU A 100 6.36 11.07 -3.16
CA GLU A 100 7.13 11.02 -1.92
C GLU A 100 8.10 9.85 -1.88
N ALA A 101 7.87 8.83 -2.68
CA ALA A 101 8.74 7.66 -2.72
C ALA A 101 10.05 7.98 -3.45
N GLU A 102 11.15 7.38 -3.00
CA GLU A 102 12.46 7.53 -3.61
C GLU A 102 12.53 6.80 -4.95
N ALA A 103 11.89 5.63 -5.03
CA ALA A 103 11.88 4.80 -6.22
C ALA A 103 10.67 3.88 -6.20
N ALA A 104 10.40 3.25 -7.34
CA ALA A 104 9.36 2.24 -7.43
C ALA A 104 9.73 1.23 -8.51
N ARG A 105 9.18 0.03 -8.40
CA ARG A 105 9.35 -0.96 -9.46
C ARG A 105 8.29 -2.06 -9.35
N TRP A 106 8.08 -2.72 -10.47
CA TRP A 106 7.27 -3.91 -10.55
C TRP A 106 8.12 -5.13 -10.18
N LEU A 107 7.66 -5.94 -9.24
CA LEU A 107 8.34 -7.15 -8.80
C LEU A 107 7.64 -8.37 -9.40
N THR A 108 8.44 -9.31 -9.89
CA THR A 108 7.93 -10.60 -10.38
C THR A 108 7.98 -11.62 -9.26
N LYS A 109 7.44 -12.82 -9.49
CA LYS A 109 7.46 -13.89 -8.48
C LYS A 109 8.86 -14.30 -8.05
N THR A 110 9.87 -14.04 -8.88
CA THR A 110 11.26 -14.34 -8.53
C THR A 110 11.89 -13.27 -7.65
N ASN A 111 11.23 -12.11 -7.51
CA ASN A 111 11.72 -10.97 -6.73
C ASN A 111 11.02 -10.82 -5.38
N TYR A 112 9.93 -11.53 -5.13
CA TYR A 112 9.18 -11.40 -3.89
C TYR A 112 8.72 -12.72 -3.31
#